data_a9ebc4e90f82e2e1667a523892e9e5b0
#
_entry.id   a9ebc4e90f82e2e1667a523892e9e5b0
#
_cell.length_a   1.000
_cell.length_b   1.000
_cell.length_c   1.000
_cell.angle_alpha   90.00
_cell.angle_beta   90.00
_cell.angle_gamma   90.00
#
_symmetry.space_group_name_H-M   'P 1'
#
loop_
_entity.id
_entity.type
_entity.pdbx_description
1 polymer ?
#
loop_
_entity_poly.entity_id
_entity_poly.type
_entity_poly.pdbx_seq_one_letter_code
_entity_poly.pdbx_strand_id
1 'polypeptide(L)'
;MKLFLSYILDENTPTYGDRDKLTITPKSQIIDGVGANTSTLNFSNNHMGTHMDTPYHFIENGKKTLDYKAEYFCFDHIYLIEKLIDTGDLITLSINEINSIPSDVEFLIIKTGYCKYRSLDKYHNDNPGLESSLAYDLRKKFPKLRAIGFDFISLTSWNHREHGRLSHRAFLGENDILVIEDMDLNNVYKEIKFDSLILAPLRTLDGNGGPVTIIADVNNKYKKQNEV
;
A
#
# COMPACT_ATOMS: atom_id res chain seq x y z
N MET A 1 20.60 2.69 1.76
CA MET A 1 20.32 1.40 1.08
C MET A 1 18.93 1.47 0.52
N LYS A 2 18.69 0.90 -0.68
CA LYS A 2 17.34 0.91 -1.28
C LYS A 2 16.63 -0.41 -1.03
N LEU A 3 15.34 -0.33 -0.72
CA LEU A 3 14.43 -1.46 -0.51
C LEU A 3 13.22 -1.33 -1.43
N PHE A 4 12.74 -2.43 -1.96
CA PHE A 4 11.38 -2.50 -2.46
C PHE A 4 10.42 -2.72 -1.28
N LEU A 5 9.37 -1.91 -1.21
CA LEU A 5 8.28 -2.08 -0.25
C LEU A 5 6.99 -2.52 -0.96
N SER A 6 7.15 -3.12 -2.12
CA SER A 6 6.07 -3.69 -2.93
C SER A 6 6.41 -5.13 -3.31
N TYR A 7 5.40 -5.99 -3.28
CA TYR A 7 5.55 -7.39 -3.69
C TYR A 7 5.73 -7.53 -5.20
N ILE A 8 6.43 -8.59 -5.60
CA ILE A 8 6.42 -9.06 -6.99
C ILE A 8 5.02 -9.56 -7.31
N LEU A 9 4.48 -9.13 -8.45
CA LEU A 9 3.21 -9.61 -8.97
C LEU A 9 3.42 -10.94 -9.69
N ASP A 10 2.66 -11.95 -9.29
CA ASP A 10 2.61 -13.27 -9.92
C ASP A 10 1.18 -13.85 -9.88
N GLU A 11 1.00 -15.05 -10.43
CA GLU A 11 -0.29 -15.73 -10.49
C GLU A 11 -0.84 -16.15 -9.10
N ASN A 12 0.02 -16.14 -8.06
CA ASN A 12 -0.35 -16.43 -6.67
C ASN A 12 -0.57 -15.15 -5.85
N THR A 13 -0.50 -13.98 -6.48
CA THR A 13 -0.77 -12.70 -5.79
C THR A 13 -2.16 -12.73 -5.17
N PRO A 14 -2.27 -12.60 -3.84
CA PRO A 14 -3.57 -12.64 -3.16
C PRO A 14 -4.41 -11.43 -3.57
N THR A 15 -5.72 -11.64 -3.63
CA THR A 15 -6.70 -10.62 -3.94
C THR A 15 -7.79 -10.59 -2.89
N TYR A 16 -8.42 -9.44 -2.67
CA TYR A 16 -9.46 -9.30 -1.66
C TYR A 16 -10.62 -10.29 -1.88
N GLY A 17 -10.75 -11.26 -0.95
CA GLY A 17 -11.72 -12.34 -1.04
C GLY A 17 -11.44 -13.37 -2.14
N ASP A 18 -10.22 -13.45 -2.62
CA ASP A 18 -9.76 -14.38 -3.70
C ASP A 18 -10.63 -14.32 -4.97
N ARG A 19 -11.06 -13.12 -5.36
CA ARG A 19 -12.03 -12.93 -6.46
C ARG A 19 -11.38 -12.65 -7.79
N ASP A 20 -10.21 -12.08 -7.77
CA ASP A 20 -9.50 -11.61 -8.94
C ASP A 20 -8.25 -12.44 -9.21
N LYS A 21 -7.78 -12.43 -10.47
CA LYS A 21 -6.60 -13.19 -10.87
C LYS A 21 -5.71 -12.36 -11.78
N LEU A 22 -4.40 -12.50 -11.55
CA LEU A 22 -3.38 -12.10 -12.51
C LEU A 22 -2.94 -13.33 -13.30
N THR A 23 -2.88 -13.22 -14.61
CA THR A 23 -2.26 -14.26 -15.45
C THR A 23 -1.10 -13.67 -16.25
N ILE A 24 0.02 -14.40 -16.28
CA ILE A 24 1.22 -14.04 -17.02
C ILE A 24 1.49 -15.17 -18.02
N THR A 25 1.11 -14.96 -19.28
CA THR A 25 1.23 -15.99 -20.32
C THR A 25 2.37 -15.64 -21.28
N PRO A 26 3.38 -16.52 -21.45
CA PRO A 26 4.40 -16.33 -22.47
C PRO A 26 3.74 -16.22 -23.86
N LYS A 27 4.11 -15.20 -24.64
CA LYS A 27 3.62 -14.97 -26.00
C LYS A 27 4.64 -15.39 -27.05
N SER A 28 5.92 -15.13 -26.80
CA SER A 28 7.03 -15.57 -27.61
C SER A 28 8.25 -15.86 -26.73
N GLN A 29 9.07 -16.82 -27.15
CA GLN A 29 10.28 -17.20 -26.40
C GLN A 29 11.48 -17.36 -27.32
N ILE A 30 12.63 -16.87 -26.89
CA ILE A 30 13.89 -16.98 -27.66
C ILE A 30 14.24 -18.44 -27.92
N ILE A 31 13.93 -19.34 -26.99
CA ILE A 31 14.18 -20.78 -27.12
C ILE A 31 13.42 -21.39 -28.32
N ASP A 32 12.32 -20.78 -28.74
CA ASP A 32 11.53 -21.20 -29.91
C ASP A 32 12.04 -20.59 -31.20
N GLY A 33 13.23 -19.96 -31.20
CA GLY A 33 13.85 -19.37 -32.38
C GLY A 33 13.33 -17.96 -32.74
N VAL A 34 12.50 -17.34 -31.87
CA VAL A 34 12.07 -15.94 -32.04
C VAL A 34 13.00 -14.96 -31.33
N GLY A 35 13.06 -13.72 -31.85
CA GLY A 35 14.09 -12.76 -31.43
C GLY A 35 13.91 -12.16 -30.03
N ALA A 36 12.80 -12.44 -29.31
CA ALA A 36 12.54 -11.85 -28.00
C ALA A 36 11.60 -12.69 -27.13
N ASN A 37 11.81 -12.63 -25.80
CA ASN A 37 10.83 -13.12 -24.84
C ASN A 37 9.77 -12.03 -24.63
N THR A 38 8.50 -12.37 -24.83
CA THR A 38 7.36 -11.49 -24.55
C THR A 38 6.29 -12.25 -23.79
N SER A 39 5.51 -11.53 -22.98
CA SER A 39 4.41 -12.08 -22.21
C SER A 39 3.18 -11.19 -22.30
N THR A 40 2.02 -11.81 -22.17
CA THR A 40 0.76 -11.10 -21.94
C THR A 40 0.51 -11.07 -20.45
N LEU A 41 0.28 -9.87 -19.89
CA LEU A 41 -0.19 -9.68 -18.54
C LEU A 41 -1.68 -9.34 -18.59
N ASN A 42 -2.48 -10.12 -17.88
CA ASN A 42 -3.91 -9.90 -17.79
C ASN A 42 -4.31 -9.76 -16.31
N PHE A 43 -4.77 -8.56 -15.95
CA PHE A 43 -5.32 -8.23 -14.66
C PHE A 43 -6.83 -8.29 -14.75
N SER A 44 -7.51 -9.14 -13.96
CA SER A 44 -8.97 -9.09 -13.85
C SER A 44 -9.46 -7.86 -13.08
N ASN A 45 -8.59 -7.30 -12.26
CA ASN A 45 -8.81 -6.07 -11.51
C ASN A 45 -7.47 -5.32 -11.37
N ASN A 46 -7.48 -3.99 -11.42
CA ASN A 46 -6.27 -3.19 -11.24
C ASN A 46 -5.88 -2.97 -9.75
N HIS A 47 -6.75 -3.33 -8.80
CA HIS A 47 -6.47 -3.28 -7.36
C HIS A 47 -5.98 -4.65 -6.87
N MET A 48 -4.76 -5.01 -7.26
CA MET A 48 -4.13 -6.31 -6.97
C MET A 48 -2.68 -6.15 -6.53
N GLY A 49 -2.26 -6.99 -5.57
CA GLY A 49 -0.93 -6.92 -4.99
C GLY A 49 -0.70 -5.57 -4.31
N THR A 50 0.55 -5.14 -4.21
CA THR A 50 0.82 -3.78 -3.72
C THR A 50 0.29 -2.77 -4.73
N HIS A 51 -0.73 -2.02 -4.33
CA HIS A 51 -1.39 -1.05 -5.20
C HIS A 51 -1.73 0.25 -4.45
N MET A 52 -2.03 1.27 -5.22
CA MET A 52 -2.45 2.58 -4.74
C MET A 52 -3.88 2.86 -5.16
N ASP A 53 -4.69 3.36 -4.23
CA ASP A 53 -6.01 3.91 -4.51
C ASP A 53 -5.94 5.42 -4.68
N THR A 54 -6.72 5.92 -5.64
CA THR A 54 -6.96 7.35 -5.82
C THR A 54 -8.40 7.70 -5.47
N PRO A 55 -8.73 9.00 -5.25
CA PRO A 55 -10.10 9.42 -4.96
C PRO A 55 -11.16 8.86 -5.91
N TYR A 56 -10.85 8.74 -7.20
CA TYR A 56 -11.80 8.22 -8.20
C TYR A 56 -12.24 6.78 -7.94
N HIS A 57 -11.52 6.02 -7.09
CA HIS A 57 -11.94 4.67 -6.70
C HIS A 57 -13.27 4.65 -5.93
N PHE A 58 -13.51 5.62 -5.04
CA PHE A 58 -14.73 5.68 -4.21
C PHE A 58 -15.54 6.98 -4.34
N ILE A 59 -14.98 7.99 -5.02
CA ILE A 59 -15.60 9.31 -5.14
C ILE A 59 -15.91 9.57 -6.62
N GLU A 60 -17.18 9.78 -6.93
CA GLU A 60 -17.60 10.22 -8.27
C GLU A 60 -16.90 11.54 -8.62
N ASN A 61 -16.28 11.60 -9.80
CA ASN A 61 -15.44 12.72 -10.23
C ASN A 61 -14.21 13.01 -9.34
N GLY A 62 -13.79 12.04 -8.53
CA GLY A 62 -12.55 12.13 -7.76
C GLY A 62 -11.30 12.20 -8.65
N LYS A 63 -10.17 12.64 -8.08
CA LYS A 63 -8.88 12.65 -8.78
C LYS A 63 -8.48 11.25 -9.22
N LYS A 64 -7.97 11.15 -10.45
CA LYS A 64 -7.42 9.95 -11.07
C LYS A 64 -5.89 9.94 -10.94
N THR A 65 -5.25 8.82 -11.20
CA THR A 65 -3.79 8.71 -11.19
C THR A 65 -3.10 9.76 -12.08
N LEU A 66 -3.70 10.10 -13.23
CA LEU A 66 -3.17 11.08 -14.18
C LEU A 66 -3.24 12.55 -13.67
N ASP A 67 -4.07 12.84 -12.70
CA ASP A 67 -4.26 14.21 -12.18
C ASP A 67 -3.16 14.62 -11.20
N TYR A 68 -2.31 13.68 -10.80
CA TYR A 68 -1.17 13.94 -9.93
C TYR A 68 0.11 14.19 -10.74
N LYS A 69 0.88 15.20 -10.33
CA LYS A 69 2.22 15.45 -10.87
C LYS A 69 3.22 14.44 -10.31
N ALA A 70 4.34 14.25 -11.01
CA ALA A 70 5.36 13.27 -10.62
C ALA A 70 5.91 13.53 -9.20
N GLU A 71 6.09 14.80 -8.84
CA GLU A 71 6.60 15.21 -7.52
C GLU A 71 5.68 14.78 -6.37
N TYR A 72 4.38 14.58 -6.64
CA TYR A 72 3.42 14.13 -5.63
C TYR A 72 3.73 12.72 -5.13
N PHE A 73 4.40 11.91 -5.94
CA PHE A 73 4.78 10.53 -5.62
C PHE A 73 6.19 10.39 -5.03
N CYS A 74 6.86 11.50 -4.76
CA CYS A 74 8.16 11.54 -4.09
C CYS A 74 7.98 12.08 -2.67
N PHE A 75 8.48 11.35 -1.68
CA PHE A 75 8.31 11.66 -0.26
C PHE A 75 9.68 11.73 0.42
N ASP A 76 9.87 12.76 1.25
CA ASP A 76 11.08 12.96 2.05
C ASP A 76 10.81 12.80 3.55
N HIS A 77 9.55 12.92 3.99
CA HIS A 77 9.14 12.81 5.38
C HIS A 77 8.24 11.58 5.59
N ILE A 78 8.88 10.42 5.78
CA ILE A 78 8.20 9.13 5.97
C ILE A 78 8.27 8.74 7.46
N TYR A 79 7.17 8.29 8.01
CA TYR A 79 7.12 7.79 9.37
C TYR A 79 6.48 6.41 9.44
N LEU A 80 7.10 5.51 10.24
CA LEU A 80 6.61 4.16 10.49
C LEU A 80 6.03 4.06 11.90
N ILE A 81 4.80 3.59 11.99
CA ILE A 81 4.21 3.09 13.24
C ILE A 81 4.13 1.57 13.16
N GLU A 82 4.62 0.89 14.18
CA GLU A 82 4.39 -0.53 14.36
C GLU A 82 3.21 -0.73 15.32
N LYS A 83 2.16 -1.38 14.82
CA LYS A 83 0.95 -1.72 15.56
C LYS A 83 0.56 -3.16 15.28
N LEU A 84 1.26 -4.08 15.94
CA LEU A 84 1.07 -5.51 15.72
C LEU A 84 -0.36 -5.93 16.03
N ILE A 85 -0.99 -6.63 15.10
CA ILE A 85 -2.34 -7.17 15.21
C ILE A 85 -2.40 -8.59 14.64
N ASP A 86 -3.41 -9.33 15.04
CA ASP A 86 -3.60 -10.75 14.68
C ASP A 86 -5.05 -11.08 14.33
N THR A 87 -5.91 -10.09 14.30
CA THR A 87 -7.36 -10.23 14.07
C THR A 87 -7.80 -9.38 12.88
N GLY A 88 -8.96 -9.71 12.31
CA GLY A 88 -9.60 -8.96 11.24
C GLY A 88 -10.35 -7.69 11.70
N ASP A 89 -9.99 -7.15 12.86
CA ASP A 89 -10.65 -5.99 13.45
C ASP A 89 -10.30 -4.66 12.75
N LEU A 90 -11.05 -3.62 13.12
CA LEU A 90 -10.75 -2.26 12.68
C LEU A 90 -9.64 -1.66 13.53
N ILE A 91 -8.67 -1.06 12.86
CA ILE A 91 -7.50 -0.43 13.46
C ILE A 91 -7.75 1.07 13.61
N THR A 92 -7.44 1.58 14.78
CA THR A 92 -7.25 3.01 15.03
C THR A 92 -5.92 3.26 15.72
N LEU A 93 -5.48 4.50 15.80
CA LEU A 93 -4.30 4.91 16.55
C LEU A 93 -4.72 5.61 17.82
N SER A 94 -4.10 5.24 18.93
CA SER A 94 -4.26 5.96 20.20
C SER A 94 -3.69 7.38 20.11
N ILE A 95 -4.11 8.25 21.01
CA ILE A 95 -3.59 9.62 21.06
C ILE A 95 -2.07 9.67 21.25
N ASN A 96 -1.48 8.70 21.97
CA ASN A 96 -0.04 8.62 22.15
C ASN A 96 0.68 8.21 20.86
N GLU A 97 0.13 7.25 20.10
CA GLU A 97 0.65 6.87 18.79
C GLU A 97 0.58 8.05 17.82
N ILE A 98 -0.57 8.75 17.76
CA ILE A 98 -0.72 9.94 16.93
C ILE A 98 0.27 11.04 17.37
N ASN A 99 0.49 11.22 18.67
CA ASN A 99 1.43 12.22 19.18
C ASN A 99 2.90 11.91 18.90
N SER A 100 3.24 10.65 18.63
CA SER A 100 4.59 10.24 18.25
C SER A 100 4.96 10.56 16.80
N ILE A 101 3.97 10.83 15.93
CA ILE A 101 4.18 11.13 14.51
C ILE A 101 4.73 12.56 14.37
N PRO A 102 5.82 12.77 13.61
CA PRO A 102 6.33 14.10 13.30
C PRO A 102 5.30 14.96 12.56
N SER A 103 5.27 16.26 12.89
CA SER A 103 4.25 17.18 12.33
C SER A 103 4.37 17.44 10.83
N ASP A 104 5.52 17.14 10.26
CA ASP A 104 5.84 17.33 8.84
C ASP A 104 5.71 16.05 8.00
N VAL A 105 5.18 14.96 8.59
CA VAL A 105 4.99 13.68 7.89
C VAL A 105 4.20 13.86 6.59
N GLU A 106 4.68 13.23 5.53
CA GLU A 106 4.06 13.20 4.20
C GLU A 106 3.51 11.82 3.85
N PHE A 107 4.19 10.76 4.32
CA PHE A 107 3.80 9.37 4.13
C PHE A 107 3.82 8.64 5.48
N LEU A 108 2.69 8.11 5.90
CA LEU A 108 2.57 7.30 7.12
C LEU A 108 2.51 5.82 6.77
N ILE A 109 3.41 5.01 7.33
CA ILE A 109 3.39 3.55 7.21
C ILE A 109 2.88 2.96 8.52
N ILE A 110 1.83 2.12 8.44
CA ILE A 110 1.34 1.32 9.56
C ILE A 110 1.75 -0.13 9.33
N LYS A 111 2.76 -0.59 10.04
CA LYS A 111 3.18 -1.98 10.02
C LYS A 111 2.42 -2.77 11.07
N THR A 112 1.61 -3.73 10.63
CA THR A 112 0.80 -4.57 11.51
C THR A 112 1.38 -5.96 11.75
N GLY A 113 2.33 -6.38 10.90
CA GLY A 113 2.85 -7.75 10.88
C GLY A 113 1.84 -8.75 10.30
N TYR A 114 0.73 -8.26 9.72
CA TYR A 114 -0.28 -9.13 9.08
C TYR A 114 0.23 -9.77 7.80
N CYS A 115 1.25 -9.19 7.16
CA CYS A 115 1.95 -9.76 6.01
C CYS A 115 2.45 -11.20 6.23
N LYS A 116 2.68 -11.64 7.47
CA LYS A 116 3.00 -13.04 7.80
C LYS A 116 1.93 -14.05 7.36
N TYR A 117 0.71 -13.60 7.13
CA TYR A 117 -0.41 -14.43 6.67
C TYR A 117 -0.63 -14.38 5.16
N ARG A 118 0.23 -13.66 4.40
CA ARG A 118 -0.01 -13.36 2.98
C ARG A 118 -0.25 -14.59 2.10
N SER A 119 0.32 -15.75 2.45
CA SER A 119 0.13 -17.02 1.75
C SER A 119 -1.05 -17.85 2.28
N LEU A 120 -1.83 -17.35 3.24
CA LEU A 120 -2.94 -18.08 3.88
C LEU A 120 -4.27 -17.41 3.55
N ASP A 121 -5.33 -18.19 3.52
CA ASP A 121 -6.70 -17.72 3.31
C ASP A 121 -7.10 -16.58 4.25
N LYS A 122 -6.61 -16.61 5.48
CA LYS A 122 -6.81 -15.58 6.48
C LYS A 122 -6.43 -14.19 5.97
N TYR A 123 -5.43 -14.08 5.10
CA TYR A 123 -4.95 -12.80 4.59
C TYR A 123 -5.99 -12.03 3.80
N HIS A 124 -6.84 -12.71 3.05
CA HIS A 124 -7.81 -12.10 2.13
C HIS A 124 -9.27 -12.28 2.53
N ASN A 125 -9.57 -13.10 3.57
CA ASN A 125 -10.94 -13.34 4.05
C ASN A 125 -11.13 -13.14 5.56
N ASP A 126 -10.12 -12.64 6.27
CA ASP A 126 -10.19 -12.23 7.69
C ASP A 126 -9.22 -11.04 7.95
N ASN A 127 -8.93 -10.24 6.92
CA ASN A 127 -8.01 -9.12 7.04
C ASN A 127 -8.57 -7.99 7.91
N PRO A 128 -7.67 -7.24 8.61
CA PRO A 128 -8.06 -6.01 9.29
C PRO A 128 -8.42 -4.91 8.29
N GLY A 129 -8.92 -3.81 8.84
CA GLY A 129 -9.15 -2.56 8.10
C GLY A 129 -8.82 -1.35 8.97
N LEU A 130 -8.95 -0.14 8.42
CA LEU A 130 -8.77 1.08 9.20
C LEU A 130 -10.11 1.73 9.54
N GLU A 131 -10.19 2.29 10.76
CA GLU A 131 -11.32 3.12 11.17
C GLU A 131 -11.40 4.41 10.33
N SER A 132 -12.62 4.78 9.93
CA SER A 132 -12.84 6.00 9.13
C SER A 132 -12.48 7.27 9.88
N SER A 133 -12.68 7.30 11.20
CA SER A 133 -12.32 8.44 12.06
C SER A 133 -10.83 8.75 12.03
N LEU A 134 -9.98 7.73 11.82
CA LEU A 134 -8.53 7.91 11.76
C LEU A 134 -8.12 8.89 10.64
N ALA A 135 -8.82 8.91 9.51
CA ALA A 135 -8.53 9.84 8.42
C ALA A 135 -8.67 11.30 8.86
N TYR A 136 -9.71 11.61 9.62
CA TYR A 136 -9.95 12.97 10.13
C TYR A 136 -8.93 13.37 11.19
N ASP A 137 -8.61 12.46 12.11
CA ASP A 137 -7.61 12.70 13.16
C ASP A 137 -6.23 12.98 12.54
N LEU A 138 -5.83 12.17 11.55
CA LEU A 138 -4.58 12.36 10.83
C LEU A 138 -4.57 13.67 10.03
N ARG A 139 -5.61 13.98 9.27
CA ARG A 139 -5.68 15.24 8.50
C ARG A 139 -5.65 16.47 9.39
N LYS A 140 -6.38 16.45 10.49
CA LYS A 140 -6.42 17.55 11.45
C LYS A 140 -5.03 17.87 12.01
N LYS A 141 -4.21 16.84 12.23
CA LYS A 141 -2.91 16.99 12.88
C LYS A 141 -1.75 17.12 11.89
N PHE A 142 -1.86 16.48 10.72
CA PHE A 142 -0.79 16.38 9.72
C PHE A 142 -1.24 16.93 8.37
N PRO A 143 -1.27 18.25 8.19
CA PRO A 143 -1.76 18.85 6.94
C PRO A 143 -0.92 18.50 5.70
N LYS A 144 0.35 18.08 5.89
CA LYS A 144 1.23 17.65 4.81
C LYS A 144 1.09 16.17 4.43
N LEU A 145 0.35 15.39 5.20
CA LEU A 145 0.18 13.96 4.94
C LEU A 145 -0.55 13.75 3.59
N ARG A 146 0.10 13.08 2.66
CA ARG A 146 -0.41 12.82 1.31
C ARG A 146 -0.78 11.37 1.08
N ALA A 147 -0.19 10.45 1.84
CA ALA A 147 -0.42 9.02 1.67
C ALA A 147 -0.28 8.26 2.99
N ILE A 148 -1.02 7.15 3.07
CA ILE A 148 -0.89 6.13 4.10
C ILE A 148 -0.70 4.77 3.45
N GLY A 149 0.16 3.93 4.02
CA GLY A 149 0.36 2.57 3.53
C GLY A 149 0.46 1.55 4.64
N PHE A 150 0.12 0.29 4.33
CA PHE A 150 0.09 -0.79 5.33
C PHE A 150 0.30 -2.17 4.70
N ASP A 151 0.60 -3.18 5.55
CA ASP A 151 1.02 -4.53 5.18
C ASP A 151 -0.12 -5.56 5.24
N PHE A 152 -1.35 -5.14 4.97
CA PHE A 152 -2.51 -6.01 4.81
C PHE A 152 -3.27 -5.67 3.52
N ILE A 153 -4.15 -6.58 3.11
CA ILE A 153 -4.65 -6.64 1.73
C ILE A 153 -5.57 -5.50 1.34
N SER A 154 -6.31 -4.90 2.28
CA SER A 154 -7.24 -3.81 1.99
C SER A 154 -7.53 -2.93 3.20
N LEU A 155 -7.75 -1.63 2.96
CA LEU A 155 -8.32 -0.69 3.93
C LEU A 155 -9.66 -1.20 4.49
N THR A 156 -10.39 -1.98 3.69
CA THR A 156 -11.63 -2.63 4.11
C THR A 156 -11.34 -3.91 4.88
N SER A 157 -11.71 -3.96 6.17
CA SER A 157 -11.75 -5.24 6.88
C SER A 157 -12.77 -6.18 6.24
N TRP A 158 -12.41 -7.46 6.13
CA TRP A 158 -13.33 -8.47 5.63
C TRP A 158 -14.60 -8.58 6.49
N ASN A 159 -14.44 -8.45 7.80
CA ASN A 159 -15.54 -8.58 8.77
C ASN A 159 -16.40 -7.30 8.88
N HIS A 160 -15.91 -6.16 8.34
CA HIS A 160 -16.58 -4.85 8.47
C HIS A 160 -16.68 -4.12 7.11
N ARG A 161 -17.21 -4.79 6.09
CA ARG A 161 -17.21 -4.28 4.69
C ARG A 161 -17.94 -2.97 4.48
N GLU A 162 -19.04 -2.75 5.17
CA GLU A 162 -19.78 -1.47 5.06
C GLU A 162 -18.99 -0.32 5.63
N HIS A 163 -18.30 -0.57 6.76
CA HIS A 163 -17.40 0.39 7.36
C HIS A 163 -16.21 0.71 6.42
N GLY A 164 -15.69 -0.28 5.70
CA GLY A 164 -14.60 -0.09 4.74
C GLY A 164 -14.92 0.93 3.65
N ARG A 165 -16.18 1.00 3.17
CA ARG A 165 -16.59 2.03 2.20
C ARG A 165 -16.56 3.43 2.82
N LEU A 166 -16.91 3.56 4.09
CA LEU A 166 -16.83 4.83 4.82
C LEU A 166 -15.34 5.23 4.99
N SER A 167 -14.48 4.28 5.32
CA SER A 167 -13.05 4.52 5.49
C SER A 167 -12.40 5.00 4.18
N HIS A 168 -12.64 4.32 3.05
CA HIS A 168 -12.11 4.77 1.75
C HIS A 168 -12.57 6.19 1.41
N ARG A 169 -13.85 6.51 1.62
CA ARG A 169 -14.36 7.87 1.38
C ARG A 169 -13.72 8.89 2.30
N ALA A 170 -13.53 8.55 3.57
CA ALA A 170 -12.89 9.43 4.53
C ALA A 170 -11.42 9.72 4.15
N PHE A 171 -10.65 8.69 3.80
CA PHE A 171 -9.25 8.86 3.41
C PHE A 171 -9.13 9.56 2.05
N LEU A 172 -9.72 9.00 1.01
CA LEU A 172 -9.52 9.40 -0.38
C LEU A 172 -10.28 10.67 -0.76
N GLY A 173 -11.48 10.87 -0.22
CA GLY A 173 -12.36 11.98 -0.57
C GLY A 173 -12.12 13.21 0.31
N GLU A 174 -12.64 13.15 1.52
CA GLU A 174 -12.71 14.33 2.39
C GLU A 174 -11.33 14.77 2.91
N ASN A 175 -10.39 13.83 3.07
CA ASN A 175 -9.07 14.12 3.62
C ASN A 175 -7.94 14.12 2.58
N ASP A 176 -8.20 13.73 1.32
CA ASP A 176 -7.24 13.71 0.21
C ASP A 176 -5.91 13.00 0.61
N ILE A 177 -6.04 11.81 1.21
CA ILE A 177 -4.93 10.93 1.61
C ILE A 177 -4.99 9.69 0.73
N LEU A 178 -3.99 9.49 -0.12
CA LEU A 178 -3.86 8.27 -0.94
C LEU A 178 -3.69 7.06 -0.04
N VAL A 179 -4.25 5.92 -0.45
CA VAL A 179 -4.17 4.66 0.28
C VAL A 179 -3.30 3.69 -0.50
N ILE A 180 -2.32 3.09 0.17
CA ILE A 180 -1.43 2.08 -0.40
C ILE A 180 -1.62 0.78 0.36
N GLU A 181 -2.10 -0.24 -0.33
CA GLU A 181 -2.49 -1.53 0.22
C GLU A 181 -1.45 -2.61 -0.10
N ASP A 182 -1.42 -3.68 0.68
CA ASP A 182 -0.54 -4.86 0.50
C ASP A 182 0.95 -4.48 0.34
N MET A 183 1.50 -3.63 1.22
CA MET A 183 2.92 -3.29 1.21
C MET A 183 3.78 -4.47 1.72
N ASP A 184 4.93 -4.69 1.10
CA ASP A 184 5.95 -5.61 1.62
C ASP A 184 6.77 -4.94 2.73
N LEU A 185 6.36 -5.18 3.97
CA LEU A 185 7.05 -4.68 5.16
C LEU A 185 7.80 -5.79 5.93
N ASN A 186 8.03 -6.96 5.32
CA ASN A 186 8.72 -8.07 5.98
C ASN A 186 10.12 -7.69 6.48
N ASN A 187 10.86 -6.93 5.70
CA ASN A 187 12.22 -6.49 6.01
C ASN A 187 12.30 -5.06 6.58
N VAL A 188 11.19 -4.52 7.05
CA VAL A 188 11.10 -3.20 7.66
C VAL A 188 10.99 -3.35 9.17
N TYR A 189 11.94 -2.80 9.90
CA TYR A 189 11.99 -2.86 11.37
C TYR A 189 11.65 -1.48 11.94
N LYS A 190 11.15 -1.43 13.17
CA LYS A 190 10.71 -0.22 13.86
C LYS A 190 11.77 0.89 13.89
N GLU A 191 13.04 0.51 13.99
CA GLU A 191 14.18 1.43 14.08
C GLU A 191 14.65 1.94 12.72
N ILE A 192 14.07 1.45 11.62
CA ILE A 192 14.46 1.88 10.28
C ILE A 192 14.13 3.36 10.09
N LYS A 193 15.06 4.10 9.50
CA LYS A 193 14.83 5.50 9.12
C LYS A 193 14.80 5.60 7.61
N PHE A 194 13.75 6.21 7.12
CA PHE A 194 13.58 6.49 5.70
C PHE A 194 14.22 7.83 5.36
N ASP A 195 15.08 7.86 4.36
CA ASP A 195 15.64 9.10 3.80
C ASP A 195 14.73 9.63 2.68
N SER A 196 14.13 8.76 1.89
CA SER A 196 13.14 9.10 0.87
C SER A 196 12.31 7.88 0.47
N LEU A 197 11.15 8.12 -0.17
CA LEU A 197 10.31 7.07 -0.74
C LEU A 197 9.72 7.54 -2.06
N ILE A 198 9.72 6.67 -3.06
CA ILE A 198 9.09 6.90 -4.36
C ILE A 198 7.99 5.87 -4.57
N LEU A 199 6.79 6.36 -4.87
CA LEU A 199 5.69 5.57 -5.43
C LEU A 199 5.74 5.66 -6.95
N ALA A 200 5.77 4.53 -7.64
CA ALA A 200 5.71 4.49 -9.10
C ALA A 200 4.46 3.72 -9.56
N PRO A 201 3.29 4.38 -9.62
CA PRO A 201 2.04 3.73 -9.98
C PRO A 201 1.99 3.43 -11.48
N LEU A 202 1.30 2.36 -11.85
CA LEU A 202 0.91 2.10 -13.23
C LEU A 202 -0.06 3.21 -13.68
N ARG A 203 0.35 4.01 -14.66
CA ARG A 203 -0.42 5.16 -15.15
C ARG A 203 -1.32 4.75 -16.31
N THR A 204 -2.62 4.81 -16.09
CA THR A 204 -3.65 4.59 -17.11
C THR A 204 -4.50 5.86 -17.27
N LEU A 205 -5.16 6.03 -18.43
CA LEU A 205 -5.93 7.24 -18.74
C LEU A 205 -7.02 7.52 -17.70
N ASP A 206 -7.76 6.48 -17.31
CA ASP A 206 -8.86 6.59 -16.33
C ASP A 206 -8.55 5.84 -15.03
N GLY A 207 -7.28 5.87 -14.59
CA GLY A 207 -6.82 5.13 -13.44
C GLY A 207 -7.46 5.60 -12.13
N ASN A 208 -8.29 4.73 -11.55
CA ASN A 208 -8.85 4.88 -10.20
C ASN A 208 -7.89 4.36 -9.12
N GLY A 209 -6.69 3.97 -9.51
CA GLY A 209 -5.63 3.35 -8.75
C GLY A 209 -4.91 2.32 -9.62
N GLY A 210 -4.09 1.49 -9.01
CA GLY A 210 -3.44 0.38 -9.69
C GLY A 210 -2.14 -0.07 -9.04
N PRO A 211 -1.54 -1.15 -9.55
CA PRO A 211 -0.28 -1.65 -9.04
C PRO A 211 0.79 -0.57 -8.95
N VAL A 212 1.58 -0.61 -7.90
CA VAL A 212 2.62 0.37 -7.63
C VAL A 212 3.93 -0.30 -7.26
N THR A 213 5.03 0.18 -7.84
CA THR A 213 6.37 -0.15 -7.35
C THR A 213 6.78 0.90 -6.32
N ILE A 214 7.18 0.46 -5.14
CA ILE A 214 7.60 1.34 -4.05
C ILE A 214 9.08 1.14 -3.80
N ILE A 215 9.86 2.21 -3.91
CA ILE A 215 11.30 2.21 -3.65
C ILE A 215 11.58 3.16 -2.50
N ALA A 216 12.06 2.63 -1.38
CA ALA A 216 12.50 3.42 -0.24
C ALA A 216 14.02 3.47 -0.16
N ASP A 217 14.56 4.65 0.08
CA ASP A 217 15.95 4.81 0.51
C ASP A 217 15.97 4.84 2.05
N VAL A 218 16.75 3.95 2.64
CA VAL A 218 16.77 3.78 4.09
C VAL A 218 18.17 3.91 4.63
N ASN A 219 18.30 4.63 5.74
CA ASN A 219 19.55 4.75 6.47
C ASN A 219 19.70 3.57 7.43
N ASN A 220 20.45 2.56 7.01
CA ASN A 220 20.63 1.34 7.78
C ASN A 220 21.89 1.37 8.62
N LYS A 221 21.91 2.16 9.68
CA LYS A 221 23.01 2.14 10.66
C LYS A 221 23.06 0.84 11.50
N TYR A 222 22.04 -0.01 11.42
CA TYR A 222 21.84 -1.17 12.32
C TYR A 222 22.20 -2.52 11.71
N LYS A 223 22.54 -2.64 10.41
CA LYS A 223 22.89 -3.92 9.78
C LYS A 223 24.27 -4.47 10.14
N LYS A 224 25.12 -3.73 10.86
CA LYS A 224 26.49 -4.17 11.18
C LYS A 224 26.63 -5.10 12.40
N GLN A 225 25.55 -5.49 13.08
CA GLN A 225 25.66 -6.29 14.30
C GLN A 225 25.20 -7.75 14.19
N ASN A 226 24.59 -8.18 13.08
CA ASN A 226 24.06 -9.53 12.94
C ASN A 226 24.63 -10.32 11.72
N GLU A 227 25.70 -9.88 11.10
CA GLU A 227 26.48 -10.68 10.15
C GLU A 227 27.81 -11.10 10.81
N VAL A 228 27.73 -12.07 11.75
CA VAL A 228 28.85 -12.89 12.21
C VAL A 228 28.39 -14.33 12.29
#